data_c2a6fdd9cc4ea4d49914d0d696950d9a
#
_entry.id   c2a6fdd9cc4ea4d49914d0d696950d9a
#
_cell.length_a   1.000
_cell.length_b   1.000
_cell.length_c   1.000
_cell.angle_alpha   90.00
_cell.angle_beta   90.00
_cell.angle_gamma   90.00
#
_symmetry.space_group_name_H-M   'P 1'
#
loop_
_entity.id
_entity.type
_entity.pdbx_description
1 polymer ?
#
loop_
_entity_poly.entity_id
_entity_poly.type
_entity_poly.pdbx_seq_one_letter_code
_entity_poly.pdbx_strand_id
1 'polypeptide(L)'
;MSGPEMFGNSHCSNDLAKTELIFQRRTFPLPRPDYFHNIKSGRNLAGEIVGGLCTSRFGRTPGMVGAVIKGRSLSRFLLIVFLAYTTLFCLSVSAANVNTRSLTTRKKSQKITETRHTTRRLHQLASAHGTVHRRRRYYGERFYTSSFAEDLTKGDITAGEDPVVRQAAIDALGNMNGTVVAIEPTSGRVLAMVNQKLALSSGAQPCSTIKLSVALAALSEGVISKETMVRLGGSYRMNLTEALAHSNNAYFEAVGRKLGFETVASYAHEFGLGELAGYNIHGEQLGTYPEEEISAKLGGVGKMCSFGEGVSMTPLQLGALVTAIANGGTLYYLQHPTTPEQVANFEPRVKRHLDIAPLIPEISDGMQGAVRYGTARSLRVNFSEEEILGKTGTCSHAGTRFGWFASYANTDVGRIVVVIFLEGGRPTYGPKAAELAGILYRDLYTHDFFAPRPTEPAASIIKDPASSN
;
A
#
# COMPACT_ATOMS: atom_id res chain seq x y z
N MET A 1 3.78 -19.94 75.88
CA MET A 1 2.47 -20.55 76.22
C MET A 1 1.87 -20.97 74.91
N SER A 2 2.02 -22.15 74.68
CA SER A 2 1.10 -23.26 74.33
C SER A 2 0.43 -23.14 72.94
N GLY A 3 0.93 -24.01 72.07
CA GLY A 3 0.09 -24.61 71.04
C GLY A 3 -0.84 -25.68 71.66
N PRO A 4 -1.35 -26.71 70.96
CA PRO A 4 -1.12 -27.29 69.65
C PRO A 4 -2.38 -27.86 68.95
N GLU A 5 -2.11 -28.59 67.82
CA GLU A 5 -2.79 -29.82 67.36
C GLU A 5 -4.17 -29.66 66.66
N MET A 6 -4.57 -30.47 65.70
CA MET A 6 -4.10 -31.71 65.05
C MET A 6 -4.99 -32.08 63.88
N PHE A 7 -4.41 -32.80 62.92
CA PHE A 7 -4.88 -33.92 62.10
C PHE A 7 -6.28 -33.95 61.45
N GLY A 8 -6.24 -34.26 60.17
CA GLY A 8 -7.36 -34.84 59.43
C GLY A 8 -6.93 -35.35 58.03
N ASN A 9 -6.26 -36.54 57.98
CA ASN A 9 -6.10 -37.39 56.81
C ASN A 9 -7.41 -38.06 56.43
N SER A 10 -7.71 -38.14 55.14
CA SER A 10 -8.44 -39.24 54.49
C SER A 10 -8.26 -39.15 52.96
N HIS A 11 -7.49 -39.94 52.39
CA HIS A 11 -7.52 -41.22 51.72
C HIS A 11 -8.60 -41.42 50.68
N CYS A 12 -8.09 -41.86 49.50
CA CYS A 12 -8.70 -42.69 48.42
C CYS A 12 -9.64 -41.97 47.46
N SER A 13 -9.64 -42.26 46.15
CA SER A 13 -9.24 -43.44 45.37
C SER A 13 -9.08 -43.05 43.91
N ASN A 14 -8.21 -43.81 43.22
CA ASN A 14 -8.13 -43.97 41.78
C ASN A 14 -9.46 -44.43 41.20
N ASP A 15 -9.92 -43.75 40.14
CA ASP A 15 -10.71 -44.38 39.09
C ASP A 15 -10.29 -43.90 37.72
N LEU A 16 -9.55 -44.74 37.05
CA LEU A 16 -9.24 -44.70 35.63
C LEU A 16 -10.51 -45.12 34.87
N ALA A 17 -11.22 -44.18 34.30
CA ALA A 17 -12.23 -44.46 33.30
C ALA A 17 -11.72 -44.04 31.92
N LYS A 18 -11.40 -45.03 31.13
CA LYS A 18 -11.12 -44.99 29.69
C LYS A 18 -12.25 -44.29 28.95
N THR A 19 -11.92 -43.22 28.25
CA THR A 19 -12.78 -42.72 27.17
C THR A 19 -11.99 -42.87 25.88
N GLU A 20 -12.25 -43.94 25.16
CA GLU A 20 -11.83 -44.15 23.78
C GLU A 20 -12.56 -43.13 22.90
N LEU A 21 -11.83 -42.17 22.37
CA LEU A 21 -12.28 -41.29 21.28
C LEU A 21 -12.06 -42.04 19.96
N ILE A 22 -13.16 -42.52 19.38
CA ILE A 22 -13.25 -43.11 18.07
C ILE A 22 -12.95 -42.02 17.03
N PHE A 23 -11.76 -42.05 16.46
CA PHE A 23 -11.37 -41.29 15.28
C PHE A 23 -12.02 -41.94 14.04
N GLN A 24 -13.18 -41.47 13.63
CA GLN A 24 -13.69 -41.73 12.28
C GLN A 24 -12.92 -40.92 11.26
N ARG A 25 -11.98 -41.56 10.60
CA ARG A 25 -11.38 -41.07 9.35
C ARG A 25 -12.45 -41.04 8.26
N ARG A 26 -12.94 -39.85 7.94
CA ARG A 26 -13.59 -39.59 6.65
C ARG A 26 -12.51 -39.39 5.59
N THR A 27 -12.28 -40.40 4.81
CA THR A 27 -11.52 -40.35 3.56
C THR A 27 -12.39 -39.68 2.51
N PHE A 28 -11.97 -38.50 2.04
CA PHE A 28 -12.50 -37.89 0.82
C PHE A 28 -11.87 -38.58 -0.39
N PRO A 29 -12.63 -38.95 -1.42
CA PRO A 29 -12.08 -39.52 -2.64
C PRO A 29 -11.44 -38.43 -3.49
N LEU A 30 -10.22 -38.71 -3.96
CA LEU A 30 -9.51 -37.96 -4.98
C LEU A 30 -10.30 -38.00 -6.30
N PRO A 31 -10.40 -36.92 -7.07
CA PRO A 31 -10.95 -36.97 -8.42
C PRO A 31 -9.99 -37.69 -9.36
N ARG A 32 -10.54 -38.57 -10.17
CA ARG A 32 -9.83 -39.33 -11.20
C ARG A 32 -9.43 -38.44 -12.36
N PRO A 33 -8.29 -38.70 -13.00
CA PRO A 33 -7.90 -38.04 -14.24
C PRO A 33 -8.44 -38.86 -15.43
N ASP A 34 -9.53 -38.45 -16.01
CA ASP A 34 -9.98 -38.93 -17.31
C ASP A 34 -10.70 -37.83 -18.06
N TYR A 35 -9.95 -37.16 -18.96
CA TYR A 35 -10.47 -36.56 -20.19
C TYR A 35 -9.33 -36.18 -21.14
N PHE A 36 -8.64 -37.17 -21.69
CA PHE A 36 -7.95 -37.05 -22.95
C PHE A 36 -8.45 -38.16 -23.85
N HIS A 37 -9.35 -37.85 -24.78
CA HIS A 37 -9.44 -38.57 -26.06
C HIS A 37 -10.26 -37.75 -27.08
N ASN A 38 -9.65 -37.70 -28.26
CA ASN A 38 -10.22 -37.45 -29.58
C ASN A 38 -10.15 -36.01 -30.12
N ILE A 39 -9.09 -35.76 -30.87
CA ILE A 39 -9.24 -35.36 -32.27
C ILE A 39 -8.16 -36.09 -33.10
N LYS A 40 -8.61 -36.99 -33.95
CA LYS A 40 -7.82 -37.71 -34.96
C LYS A 40 -7.66 -36.90 -36.24
N SER A 41 -6.42 -36.92 -36.76
CA SER A 41 -6.03 -37.18 -38.12
C SER A 41 -6.56 -36.31 -39.27
N GLY A 42 -5.60 -35.73 -39.98
CA GLY A 42 -5.74 -35.21 -41.34
C GLY A 42 -4.37 -34.95 -41.99
N ARG A 43 -3.74 -36.01 -42.41
CA ARG A 43 -2.87 -36.23 -43.61
C ARG A 43 -2.02 -35.11 -44.20
N ASN A 44 -0.71 -35.39 -44.15
CA ASN A 44 0.29 -35.33 -45.21
C ASN A 44 0.00 -34.51 -46.48
N LEU A 45 0.97 -33.68 -46.85
CA LEU A 45 1.63 -33.71 -48.15
C LEU A 45 3.03 -33.11 -48.04
N ALA A 46 3.98 -33.96 -48.43
CA ALA A 46 5.38 -33.68 -48.61
C ALA A 46 5.62 -32.82 -49.90
N GLY A 47 6.71 -32.09 -49.92
CA GLY A 47 7.21 -31.39 -51.09
C GLY A 47 8.57 -30.80 -50.79
N GLU A 48 9.58 -31.62 -50.94
CA GLU A 48 10.97 -31.33 -51.26
C GLU A 48 11.12 -30.14 -52.24
N ILE A 49 12.19 -29.36 -52.18
CA ILE A 49 13.47 -29.53 -52.90
C ILE A 49 14.20 -28.17 -53.00
N VAL A 50 15.50 -28.22 -52.62
CA VAL A 50 16.71 -27.69 -53.29
C VAL A 50 16.92 -26.16 -53.38
N GLY A 51 17.87 -25.67 -52.67
CA GLY A 51 19.23 -25.34 -53.06
C GLY A 51 19.40 -24.22 -54.08
N GLY A 52 20.11 -23.17 -53.72
CA GLY A 52 20.59 -22.18 -54.66
C GLY A 52 21.42 -21.08 -54.01
N LEU A 53 22.70 -21.37 -53.80
CA LEU A 53 23.74 -20.33 -53.71
C LEU A 53 23.74 -19.51 -55.00
N CYS A 54 23.75 -18.18 -54.93
CA CYS A 54 24.48 -17.39 -55.88
C CYS A 54 24.89 -16.02 -55.31
N THR A 55 26.13 -15.79 -55.54
CA THR A 55 27.04 -14.70 -55.22
C THR A 55 26.74 -13.41 -55.98
N SER A 56 27.08 -12.29 -55.32
CA SER A 56 27.71 -11.07 -55.85
C SER A 56 27.03 -10.22 -56.91
N ARG A 57 26.87 -8.95 -56.66
CA ARG A 57 27.66 -7.88 -57.32
C ARG A 57 27.27 -6.47 -56.90
N PHE A 58 28.29 -5.70 -56.68
CA PHE A 58 28.43 -4.25 -56.65
C PHE A 58 27.49 -3.44 -57.56
N GLY A 59 27.02 -2.28 -57.03
CA GLY A 59 26.39 -1.25 -57.84
C GLY A 59 26.26 0.07 -57.09
N ARG A 60 27.28 0.88 -57.17
CA ARG A 60 27.43 2.35 -57.14
C ARG A 60 26.22 3.20 -56.73
N THR A 61 26.49 4.05 -55.73
CA THR A 61 25.83 5.32 -55.40
C THR A 61 25.90 6.36 -56.50
N PRO A 62 24.97 7.29 -56.59
CA PRO A 62 25.33 8.67 -56.86
C PRO A 62 24.71 9.70 -55.87
N GLY A 63 25.56 10.59 -55.45
CA GLY A 63 25.34 12.02 -55.46
C GLY A 63 24.56 12.63 -54.27
N MET A 64 25.28 12.90 -53.18
CA MET A 64 24.89 13.96 -52.25
C MET A 64 25.03 15.32 -52.94
N VAL A 65 23.92 16.08 -53.01
CA VAL A 65 23.97 17.53 -53.21
C VAL A 65 23.76 18.18 -51.83
N GLY A 66 24.86 18.69 -51.30
CA GLY A 66 24.85 19.45 -50.07
C GLY A 66 24.22 20.83 -50.26
N ALA A 67 23.15 21.10 -49.55
CA ALA A 67 22.64 22.44 -49.38
C ALA A 67 23.22 23.04 -48.09
N VAL A 68 24.23 23.90 -48.28
CA VAL A 68 24.77 24.75 -47.23
C VAL A 68 23.77 25.88 -46.94
N ILE A 69 22.99 25.75 -45.88
CA ILE A 69 22.16 26.86 -45.39
C ILE A 69 23.02 27.73 -44.50
N LYS A 70 23.29 28.96 -45.01
CA LYS A 70 24.04 30.01 -44.34
C LYS A 70 23.38 30.39 -43.01
N GLY A 71 24.06 30.10 -41.90
CA GLY A 71 23.63 30.34 -40.51
C GLY A 71 23.61 31.78 -40.07
N ARG A 72 22.90 32.69 -40.73
CA ARG A 72 22.71 34.09 -40.31
C ARG A 72 21.24 34.50 -40.08
N SER A 73 20.29 33.66 -40.40
CA SER A 73 18.86 34.00 -40.26
C SER A 73 18.23 33.45 -38.95
N LEU A 74 18.74 32.33 -38.43
CA LEU A 74 18.16 31.70 -37.23
C LEU A 74 18.46 32.48 -35.95
N SER A 75 19.64 33.14 -35.87
CA SER A 75 20.00 33.92 -34.69
C SER A 75 19.16 35.21 -34.51
N ARG A 76 18.74 35.81 -35.65
CA ARG A 76 17.86 37.00 -35.59
C ARG A 76 16.44 36.67 -35.25
N PHE A 77 15.95 35.52 -35.64
CA PHE A 77 14.59 35.05 -35.29
C PHE A 77 14.47 34.69 -33.79
N LEU A 78 15.47 34.05 -33.23
CA LEU A 78 15.53 33.75 -31.78
C LEU A 78 15.65 34.99 -30.94
N LEU A 79 16.37 36.02 -31.38
CA LEU A 79 16.49 37.28 -30.67
C LEU A 79 15.17 38.07 -30.63
N ILE A 80 14.39 38.04 -31.70
CA ILE A 80 13.08 38.70 -31.78
C ILE A 80 12.06 37.98 -30.89
N VAL A 81 12.05 36.65 -30.87
CA VAL A 81 11.16 35.87 -29.98
C VAL A 81 11.51 36.09 -28.51
N PHE A 82 12.80 36.20 -28.18
CA PHE A 82 13.22 36.47 -26.80
C PHE A 82 12.85 37.91 -26.33
N LEU A 83 12.97 38.91 -27.21
CA LEU A 83 12.54 40.26 -26.91
C LEU A 83 11.01 40.40 -26.77
N ALA A 84 10.23 39.66 -27.57
CA ALA A 84 8.77 39.61 -27.47
C ALA A 84 8.30 38.97 -26.15
N TYR A 85 9.03 37.93 -25.69
CA TYR A 85 8.70 37.24 -24.44
C TYR A 85 8.99 38.10 -23.19
N THR A 86 10.10 38.89 -23.22
CA THR A 86 10.47 39.81 -22.11
C THR A 86 9.52 41.00 -22.00
N THR A 87 9.00 41.53 -23.10
CA THR A 87 8.03 42.63 -23.08
C THR A 87 6.64 42.18 -22.60
N LEU A 88 6.23 40.93 -22.94
CA LEU A 88 4.97 40.33 -22.45
C LEU A 88 5.03 40.03 -20.95
N PHE A 89 6.22 39.68 -20.43
CA PHE A 89 6.41 39.39 -19.00
C PHE A 89 6.43 40.68 -18.16
N CYS A 90 6.94 41.83 -18.69
CA CYS A 90 6.90 43.11 -18.02
C CYS A 90 5.48 43.71 -17.94
N LEU A 91 4.60 43.41 -18.87
CA LEU A 91 3.22 43.90 -18.84
C LEU A 91 2.33 43.12 -17.84
N SER A 92 2.68 41.88 -17.51
CA SER A 92 1.95 41.08 -16.51
C SER A 92 2.33 41.43 -15.06
N VAL A 93 3.48 42.06 -14.80
CA VAL A 93 3.88 42.43 -13.44
C VAL A 93 3.34 43.81 -13.03
N SER A 94 2.92 44.67 -13.98
CA SER A 94 2.37 46.01 -13.67
C SER A 94 0.89 46.03 -13.29
N ALA A 95 0.16 44.93 -13.42
CA ALA A 95 -1.27 44.86 -13.10
C ALA A 95 -1.59 44.34 -11.67
N ALA A 96 -0.58 43.99 -10.88
CA ALA A 96 -0.77 43.39 -9.55
C ALA A 96 -0.56 44.33 -8.35
N ASN A 97 -0.43 45.65 -8.55
CA ASN A 97 -0.05 46.56 -7.49
C ASN A 97 -0.94 47.80 -7.35
N VAL A 98 -2.26 47.63 -7.34
CA VAL A 98 -3.21 48.65 -6.86
C VAL A 98 -4.36 47.97 -6.14
N ASN A 99 -4.21 47.77 -4.84
CA ASN A 99 -5.31 47.81 -3.85
C ASN A 99 -4.79 47.47 -2.43
N THR A 100 -4.12 48.45 -1.84
CA THR A 100 -3.96 48.51 -0.39
C THR A 100 -4.02 49.97 0.06
N ARG A 101 -5.18 50.40 0.54
CA ARG A 101 -5.45 51.56 1.45
C ARG A 101 -6.95 51.49 1.72
N SER A 102 -7.48 51.58 2.92
CA SER A 102 -7.05 52.05 4.23
C SER A 102 -8.11 51.59 5.25
N LEU A 103 -7.67 51.05 6.35
CA LEU A 103 -8.41 50.99 7.60
C LEU A 103 -8.52 52.39 8.20
N THR A 104 -9.71 52.87 8.50
CA THR A 104 -9.91 53.83 9.57
C THR A 104 -11.17 53.54 10.34
N THR A 105 -10.96 53.28 11.58
CA THR A 105 -11.87 53.25 12.71
C THR A 105 -12.75 54.48 12.83
N ARG A 106 -14.08 54.27 13.07
CA ARG A 106 -14.85 55.29 13.82
C ARG A 106 -15.99 54.61 14.61
N LYS A 107 -15.78 54.49 15.92
CA LYS A 107 -16.84 54.41 16.91
C LYS A 107 -17.63 55.71 16.91
N LYS A 108 -18.95 55.64 16.90
CA LYS A 108 -19.81 56.52 17.67
C LYS A 108 -21.20 55.94 17.94
N SER A 109 -21.55 56.06 19.14
CA SER A 109 -22.71 55.72 19.94
C SER A 109 -23.89 56.66 19.70
N GLN A 110 -25.09 56.17 20.14
CA GLN A 110 -26.32 56.93 20.52
C GLN A 110 -27.29 57.23 19.36
N LYS A 111 -28.63 57.17 19.51
CA LYS A 111 -29.53 57.23 20.64
C LYS A 111 -30.94 56.85 20.15
N ILE A 112 -31.74 56.31 21.02
CA ILE A 112 -33.17 56.01 20.99
C ILE A 112 -34.01 57.24 20.56
N THR A 113 -34.99 57.05 19.71
CA THR A 113 -36.28 57.76 19.82
C THR A 113 -37.40 56.95 19.18
N GLU A 114 -38.39 56.61 20.01
CA GLU A 114 -39.72 56.15 19.61
C GLU A 114 -40.47 57.23 18.86
N THR A 115 -41.22 56.85 17.83
CA THR A 115 -42.52 57.51 17.55
C THR A 115 -43.44 56.56 16.80
N ARG A 116 -44.61 56.35 17.39
CA ARG A 116 -45.81 55.74 16.84
C ARG A 116 -46.31 56.51 15.64
N HIS A 117 -46.87 55.85 14.63
CA HIS A 117 -48.20 56.08 14.06
C HIS A 117 -48.60 55.11 12.97
N THR A 118 -49.60 54.28 13.27
CA THR A 118 -50.86 53.96 12.58
C THR A 118 -50.91 53.82 11.06
N THR A 119 -51.32 52.58 10.70
CA THR A 119 -52.32 52.17 9.66
C THR A 119 -52.14 52.62 8.21
N ARG A 120 -51.95 51.60 7.33
CA ARG A 120 -52.89 51.31 6.23
C ARG A 120 -52.61 49.93 5.61
N ARG A 121 -53.66 49.10 5.64
CA ARG A 121 -53.75 47.85 4.89
C ARG A 121 -53.70 48.16 3.37
N LEU A 122 -52.84 47.43 2.66
CA LEU A 122 -53.04 47.15 1.26
C LEU A 122 -52.59 45.72 0.99
N HIS A 123 -53.54 44.89 0.62
CA HIS A 123 -53.31 43.54 0.16
C HIS A 123 -52.46 43.58 -1.11
N GLN A 124 -51.30 42.97 -1.09
CA GLN A 124 -50.62 42.45 -2.27
C GLN A 124 -50.26 41.01 -2.02
N LEU A 125 -50.91 40.13 -2.77
CA LEU A 125 -50.54 38.73 -2.95
C LEU A 125 -49.17 38.70 -3.64
N ALA A 126 -48.12 38.48 -2.85
CA ALA A 126 -46.84 38.09 -3.37
C ALA A 126 -46.66 36.59 -3.10
N SER A 127 -46.68 35.80 -4.15
CA SER A 127 -46.33 34.40 -4.16
C SER A 127 -44.89 34.23 -3.63
N ALA A 128 -44.78 33.86 -2.37
CA ALA A 128 -43.50 33.51 -1.77
C ALA A 128 -43.09 32.13 -2.27
N HIS A 129 -42.27 32.08 -3.32
CA HIS A 129 -41.40 30.94 -3.57
C HIS A 129 -40.29 30.99 -2.54
N GLY A 130 -40.61 30.53 -1.35
CA GLY A 130 -39.61 30.27 -0.32
C GLY A 130 -38.72 29.11 -0.75
N THR A 131 -37.55 29.42 -1.29
CA THR A 131 -36.46 28.45 -1.36
C THR A 131 -36.10 28.04 0.06
N VAL A 132 -36.64 26.89 0.48
CA VAL A 132 -36.24 26.24 1.73
C VAL A 132 -34.79 25.84 1.54
N HIS A 133 -33.87 26.70 1.96
CA HIS A 133 -32.49 26.30 2.18
C HIS A 133 -32.48 25.21 3.27
N ARG A 134 -32.60 23.97 2.82
CA ARG A 134 -32.37 22.80 3.64
C ARG A 134 -30.92 22.91 4.14
N ARG A 135 -30.72 23.51 5.32
CA ARG A 135 -29.44 23.45 6.00
C ARG A 135 -29.08 21.96 6.09
N ARG A 136 -28.18 21.51 5.20
CA ARG A 136 -27.51 20.20 5.36
C ARG A 136 -26.90 20.25 6.74
N ARG A 137 -27.52 19.53 7.68
CA ARG A 137 -26.84 19.24 8.95
C ARG A 137 -25.61 18.47 8.57
N TYR A 138 -24.46 19.13 8.61
CA TYR A 138 -23.16 18.48 8.52
C TYR A 138 -23.07 17.66 9.82
N TYR A 139 -23.42 16.38 9.75
CA TYR A 139 -23.05 15.41 10.75
C TYR A 139 -21.55 15.23 10.58
N GLY A 140 -20.76 16.03 11.28
CA GLY A 140 -19.33 15.81 11.36
C GLY A 140 -19.10 14.43 11.95
N GLU A 141 -18.39 13.58 11.25
CA GLU A 141 -17.93 12.29 11.75
C GLU A 141 -17.26 12.49 13.11
N ARG A 142 -17.71 11.79 14.14
CA ARG A 142 -17.15 11.87 15.48
C ARG A 142 -16.19 10.72 15.67
N PHE A 143 -14.99 11.04 16.08
CA PHE A 143 -13.97 10.08 16.43
C PHE A 143 -13.77 10.04 17.92
N TYR A 144 -13.59 8.84 18.47
CA TYR A 144 -13.40 8.60 19.91
C TYR A 144 -11.97 8.19 20.23
N THR A 145 -11.25 7.61 19.26
CA THR A 145 -9.85 7.21 19.39
C THR A 145 -8.96 8.43 19.20
N SER A 146 -7.97 8.60 20.08
CA SER A 146 -6.96 9.64 19.95
C SER A 146 -6.02 9.33 18.78
N SER A 147 -5.65 10.37 18.02
CA SER A 147 -4.63 10.24 16.96
C SER A 147 -3.20 10.31 17.50
N PHE A 148 -3.05 10.60 18.77
CA PHE A 148 -1.76 10.72 19.45
C PHE A 148 -1.73 9.83 20.66
N ALA A 149 -0.59 9.21 20.90
CA ALA A 149 -0.34 8.35 22.03
C ALA A 149 1.05 8.61 22.60
N GLU A 150 1.21 8.31 23.87
CA GLU A 150 2.49 8.36 24.58
C GLU A 150 3.03 6.93 24.76
N ASP A 151 4.34 6.81 24.96
CA ASP A 151 5.02 5.54 25.25
C ASP A 151 4.78 4.43 24.22
N LEU A 152 4.76 4.77 22.93
CA LEU A 152 4.48 3.82 21.84
C LEU A 152 5.44 2.62 21.80
N THR A 153 6.66 2.79 22.28
CA THR A 153 7.70 1.75 22.28
C THR A 153 7.75 0.91 23.55
N LYS A 154 6.86 1.21 24.53
CA LYS A 154 6.88 0.55 25.82
C LYS A 154 6.51 -0.92 25.70
N GLY A 155 7.45 -1.78 26.08
CA GLY A 155 7.27 -3.23 26.02
C GLY A 155 7.70 -3.87 24.70
N ASP A 156 8.20 -3.09 23.75
CA ASP A 156 8.78 -3.64 22.52
C ASP A 156 10.05 -4.46 22.82
N ILE A 157 10.18 -5.60 22.15
CA ILE A 157 11.37 -6.46 22.17
C ILE A 157 12.24 -6.09 20.98
N THR A 158 13.46 -5.61 21.22
CA THR A 158 14.25 -4.92 20.19
C THR A 158 15.63 -5.51 19.94
N ALA A 159 16.07 -6.48 20.77
CA ALA A 159 17.45 -6.97 20.76
C ALA A 159 17.91 -7.63 19.43
N GLY A 160 16.94 -8.06 18.59
CA GLY A 160 17.21 -8.63 17.28
C GLY A 160 16.88 -7.71 16.11
N GLU A 161 16.43 -6.48 16.38
CA GLU A 161 16.09 -5.49 15.36
C GLU A 161 17.35 -4.75 14.83
N ASP A 162 17.22 -4.18 13.64
CA ASP A 162 18.23 -3.28 13.10
C ASP A 162 18.08 -1.91 13.79
N PRO A 163 19.14 -1.42 14.47
CA PRO A 163 19.03 -0.19 15.27
C PRO A 163 18.80 1.06 14.40
N VAL A 164 19.33 1.10 13.19
CA VAL A 164 19.16 2.24 12.27
C VAL A 164 17.71 2.28 11.77
N VAL A 165 17.19 1.13 11.32
CA VAL A 165 15.81 1.01 10.85
C VAL A 165 14.83 1.29 11.98
N ARG A 166 15.12 0.81 13.20
CA ARG A 166 14.27 1.07 14.36
C ARG A 166 14.21 2.54 14.72
N GLN A 167 15.38 3.20 14.78
CA GLN A 167 15.41 4.63 15.12
C GLN A 167 14.66 5.46 14.07
N ALA A 168 14.90 5.21 12.79
CA ALA A 168 14.19 5.85 11.69
C ALA A 168 12.65 5.67 11.79
N ALA A 169 12.21 4.46 12.20
CA ALA A 169 10.80 4.16 12.38
C ALA A 169 10.18 4.91 13.58
N ILE A 170 10.91 5.05 14.69
CA ILE A 170 10.49 5.80 15.88
C ILE A 170 10.37 7.29 15.54
N ASP A 171 11.39 7.87 14.90
CA ASP A 171 11.43 9.29 14.55
C ASP A 171 10.35 9.65 13.55
N ALA A 172 10.11 8.77 12.57
CA ALA A 172 9.04 8.94 11.61
C ALA A 172 7.64 8.88 12.25
N LEU A 173 7.39 7.92 13.14
CA LEU A 173 6.10 7.76 13.80
C LEU A 173 5.81 8.92 14.77
N GLY A 174 6.85 9.41 15.46
CA GLY A 174 6.73 10.44 16.47
C GLY A 174 5.72 10.04 17.56
N ASN A 175 4.75 10.90 17.83
CA ASN A 175 3.67 10.63 18.77
C ASN A 175 2.33 10.23 18.11
N MET A 176 2.33 9.91 16.80
CA MET A 176 1.11 9.43 16.14
C MET A 176 0.71 8.05 16.69
N ASN A 177 -0.56 7.89 17.06
CA ASN A 177 -1.09 6.59 17.49
C ASN A 177 -1.10 5.63 16.29
N GLY A 178 -0.09 4.76 16.24
CA GLY A 178 0.17 3.88 15.13
C GLY A 178 1.30 2.91 15.38
N THR A 179 1.65 2.18 14.34
CA THR A 179 2.77 1.23 14.32
C THR A 179 3.52 1.31 12.99
N VAL A 180 4.80 0.96 13.03
CA VAL A 180 5.65 0.80 11.85
C VAL A 180 6.23 -0.61 11.86
N VAL A 181 6.10 -1.31 10.74
CA VAL A 181 6.74 -2.62 10.51
C VAL A 181 7.64 -2.49 9.29
N ALA A 182 8.93 -2.75 9.48
CA ALA A 182 9.94 -2.74 8.43
C ALA A 182 10.47 -4.16 8.20
N ILE A 183 10.50 -4.60 6.92
CA ILE A 183 10.77 -5.99 6.55
C ILE A 183 11.82 -6.03 5.45
N GLU A 184 12.77 -6.97 5.54
CA GLU A 184 13.67 -7.33 4.45
C GLU A 184 12.96 -8.26 3.47
N PRO A 185 12.69 -7.82 2.22
CA PRO A 185 11.85 -8.60 1.32
C PRO A 185 12.49 -9.88 0.80
N THR A 186 13.81 -9.99 0.86
CA THR A 186 14.56 -11.16 0.37
C THR A 186 14.55 -12.35 1.33
N SER A 187 14.11 -12.13 2.57
CA SER A 187 14.17 -13.15 3.63
C SER A 187 12.92 -13.23 4.51
N GLY A 188 12.08 -12.19 4.53
CA GLY A 188 10.96 -12.07 5.44
C GLY A 188 11.37 -11.72 6.88
N ARG A 189 12.64 -11.31 7.10
CA ARG A 189 13.09 -10.81 8.39
C ARG A 189 12.46 -9.47 8.70
N VAL A 190 11.85 -9.34 9.86
CA VAL A 190 11.40 -8.07 10.43
C VAL A 190 12.64 -7.35 10.96
N LEU A 191 12.97 -6.22 10.34
CA LEU A 191 14.10 -5.37 10.70
C LEU A 191 13.77 -4.47 11.89
N ALA A 192 12.51 -4.00 11.96
CA ALA A 192 12.01 -3.22 13.07
C ALA A 192 10.48 -3.32 13.16
N MET A 193 9.95 -3.32 14.38
CA MET A 193 8.53 -3.29 14.68
C MET A 193 8.27 -2.32 15.85
N VAL A 194 7.85 -1.10 15.55
CA VAL A 194 7.58 -0.05 16.54
C VAL A 194 6.11 -0.11 16.96
N ASN A 195 5.84 -0.08 18.25
CA ASN A 195 4.54 -0.32 18.87
C ASN A 195 4.04 -1.74 18.55
N GLN A 196 4.80 -2.74 19.02
CA GLN A 196 4.51 -4.15 18.78
C GLN A 196 3.12 -4.57 19.27
N LYS A 197 2.62 -3.94 20.32
CA LYS A 197 1.26 -4.18 20.82
C LYS A 197 0.21 -3.93 19.72
N LEU A 198 0.36 -2.88 18.94
CA LEU A 198 -0.57 -2.56 17.83
C LEU A 198 -0.25 -3.37 16.60
N ALA A 199 1.03 -3.57 16.28
CA ALA A 199 1.46 -4.36 15.12
C ALA A 199 0.95 -5.81 15.17
N LEU A 200 0.94 -6.39 16.38
CA LEU A 200 0.56 -7.77 16.64
C LEU A 200 -0.93 -7.95 16.97
N SER A 201 -1.72 -6.88 16.98
CA SER A 201 -3.16 -6.94 17.23
C SER A 201 -3.91 -7.64 16.11
N SER A 202 -5.19 -7.96 16.31
CA SER A 202 -6.08 -8.60 15.33
C SER A 202 -6.35 -7.74 14.08
N GLY A 203 -5.64 -6.64 13.94
CA GLY A 203 -5.68 -5.77 12.77
C GLY A 203 -6.91 -4.88 12.71
N ALA A 204 -7.13 -4.30 11.54
CA ALA A 204 -8.23 -3.41 11.26
C ALA A 204 -8.68 -3.56 9.81
N GLN A 205 -9.78 -2.90 9.46
CA GLN A 205 -10.23 -2.83 8.06
C GLN A 205 -9.08 -2.30 7.17
N PRO A 206 -8.67 -3.05 6.14
CA PRO A 206 -7.51 -2.67 5.29
C PRO A 206 -7.77 -1.44 4.43
N CYS A 207 -9.00 -1.01 4.35
CA CYS A 207 -9.41 0.08 3.48
C CYS A 207 -8.95 -0.19 2.03
N SER A 208 -8.34 0.79 1.39
CA SER A 208 -7.90 0.67 -0.01
C SER A 208 -6.59 -0.11 -0.21
N THR A 209 -5.94 -0.62 0.83
CA THR A 209 -4.77 -1.50 0.65
C THR A 209 -5.15 -2.89 0.15
N ILE A 210 -6.40 -3.33 0.40
CA ILE A 210 -6.96 -4.57 -0.17
C ILE A 210 -6.89 -4.60 -1.70
N LYS A 211 -6.85 -3.44 -2.36
CA LYS A 211 -6.80 -3.32 -3.81
C LYS A 211 -5.57 -3.96 -4.45
N LEU A 212 -4.50 -4.15 -3.70
CA LEU A 212 -3.31 -4.87 -4.18
C LEU A 212 -3.64 -6.35 -4.43
N SER A 213 -4.28 -7.01 -3.46
CA SER A 213 -4.74 -8.40 -3.61
C SER A 213 -5.76 -8.53 -4.75
N VAL A 214 -6.72 -7.62 -4.82
CA VAL A 214 -7.76 -7.64 -5.87
C VAL A 214 -7.19 -7.39 -7.26
N ALA A 215 -6.19 -6.50 -7.39
CA ALA A 215 -5.53 -6.25 -8.67
C ALA A 215 -4.79 -7.49 -9.15
N LEU A 216 -4.01 -8.13 -8.28
CA LEU A 216 -3.31 -9.38 -8.59
C LEU A 216 -4.28 -10.48 -8.99
N ALA A 217 -5.35 -10.71 -8.21
CA ALA A 217 -6.38 -11.68 -8.54
C ALA A 217 -7.01 -11.43 -9.93
N ALA A 218 -7.32 -10.18 -10.24
CA ALA A 218 -7.94 -9.82 -11.52
C ALA A 218 -6.98 -9.96 -12.73
N LEU A 219 -5.70 -9.73 -12.52
CA LEU A 219 -4.65 -9.97 -13.52
C LEU A 219 -4.43 -11.47 -13.71
N SER A 220 -4.34 -12.26 -12.62
CA SER A 220 -4.18 -13.72 -12.66
C SER A 220 -5.31 -14.40 -13.42
N GLU A 221 -6.55 -13.96 -13.22
CA GLU A 221 -7.74 -14.47 -13.93
C GLU A 221 -7.90 -13.90 -15.35
N GLY A 222 -7.01 -13.01 -15.80
CA GLY A 222 -7.13 -12.34 -17.10
C GLY A 222 -8.41 -11.48 -17.24
N VAL A 223 -9.04 -11.13 -16.12
CA VAL A 223 -10.22 -10.25 -16.08
C VAL A 223 -9.88 -8.84 -16.53
N ILE A 224 -8.65 -8.41 -16.24
CA ILE A 224 -8.04 -7.15 -16.68
C ILE A 224 -6.59 -7.39 -17.11
N SER A 225 -6.08 -6.50 -17.94
CA SER A 225 -4.64 -6.19 -18.11
C SER A 225 -4.41 -4.76 -17.66
N LYS A 226 -3.17 -4.30 -17.67
CA LYS A 226 -2.80 -2.92 -17.35
C LYS A 226 -3.53 -1.91 -18.26
N GLU A 227 -3.70 -2.24 -19.55
CA GLU A 227 -4.35 -1.41 -20.56
C GLU A 227 -5.87 -1.52 -20.56
N THR A 228 -6.45 -2.48 -19.87
CA THR A 228 -7.89 -2.69 -19.86
C THR A 228 -8.64 -1.47 -19.32
N MET A 229 -9.44 -0.83 -20.17
CA MET A 229 -10.24 0.35 -19.80
C MET A 229 -11.59 -0.08 -19.21
N VAL A 230 -11.70 -0.09 -17.89
CA VAL A 230 -12.93 -0.42 -17.15
C VAL A 230 -13.89 0.78 -17.20
N ARG A 231 -15.15 0.54 -17.59
CA ARG A 231 -16.21 1.56 -17.60
C ARG A 231 -16.72 1.82 -16.18
N LEU A 232 -16.69 3.07 -15.75
CA LEU A 232 -17.06 3.48 -14.38
C LEU A 232 -18.38 4.26 -14.32
N GLY A 233 -18.97 4.57 -15.46
CA GLY A 233 -20.25 5.30 -15.60
C GLY A 233 -20.21 6.26 -16.78
N GLY A 234 -21.33 6.36 -17.51
CA GLY A 234 -21.38 7.17 -18.73
C GLY A 234 -20.26 6.81 -19.72
N SER A 235 -19.50 7.81 -20.15
CA SER A 235 -18.32 7.65 -21.01
C SER A 235 -17.01 7.49 -20.23
N TYR A 236 -17.02 7.64 -18.90
CA TYR A 236 -15.81 7.62 -18.08
C TYR A 236 -15.26 6.20 -17.96
N ARG A 237 -13.99 6.07 -18.29
CA ARG A 237 -13.22 4.82 -18.23
C ARG A 237 -11.88 5.08 -17.55
N MET A 238 -11.31 4.04 -16.98
CA MET A 238 -10.02 4.09 -16.28
C MET A 238 -9.26 2.78 -16.45
N ASN A 239 -7.95 2.82 -16.56
CA ASN A 239 -7.09 1.63 -16.54
C ASN A 239 -6.62 1.32 -15.12
N LEU A 240 -5.87 0.21 -14.97
CA LEU A 240 -5.36 -0.25 -13.68
C LEU A 240 -4.38 0.73 -13.04
N THR A 241 -3.44 1.27 -13.83
CA THR A 241 -2.42 2.23 -13.35
C THR A 241 -3.07 3.43 -12.66
N GLU A 242 -4.00 4.11 -13.34
CA GLU A 242 -4.71 5.26 -12.79
C GLU A 242 -5.63 4.87 -11.61
N ALA A 243 -6.24 3.69 -11.68
CA ALA A 243 -7.10 3.20 -10.61
C ALA A 243 -6.32 2.92 -9.31
N LEU A 244 -5.11 2.39 -9.40
CA LEU A 244 -4.22 2.19 -8.25
C LEU A 244 -3.65 3.53 -7.75
N ALA A 245 -3.16 4.38 -8.66
CA ALA A 245 -2.56 5.67 -8.32
C ALA A 245 -3.54 6.59 -7.57
N HIS A 246 -4.77 6.70 -8.08
CA HIS A 246 -5.83 7.50 -7.47
C HIS A 246 -6.71 6.74 -6.48
N SER A 247 -6.42 5.44 -6.27
CA SER A 247 -7.18 4.57 -5.36
C SER A 247 -8.68 4.55 -5.67
N ASN A 248 -9.07 4.45 -6.95
CA ASN A 248 -10.44 4.59 -7.41
C ASN A 248 -11.33 3.43 -6.94
N ASN A 249 -12.36 3.74 -6.15
CA ASN A 249 -13.26 2.73 -5.58
C ASN A 249 -14.17 2.10 -6.63
N ALA A 250 -14.73 2.92 -7.53
CA ALA A 250 -15.66 2.42 -8.55
C ALA A 250 -14.99 1.41 -9.49
N TYR A 251 -13.68 1.59 -9.78
CA TYR A 251 -12.90 0.64 -10.55
C TYR A 251 -12.85 -0.72 -9.84
N PHE A 252 -12.41 -0.74 -8.58
CA PHE A 252 -12.24 -1.97 -7.82
C PHE A 252 -13.57 -2.62 -7.42
N GLU A 253 -14.64 -1.83 -7.25
CA GLU A 253 -16.01 -2.38 -7.13
C GLU A 253 -16.45 -3.10 -8.40
N ALA A 254 -16.18 -2.52 -9.57
CA ALA A 254 -16.54 -3.14 -10.85
C ALA A 254 -15.72 -4.41 -11.12
N VAL A 255 -14.43 -4.38 -10.84
CA VAL A 255 -13.52 -5.53 -10.96
C VAL A 255 -13.92 -6.63 -10.00
N GLY A 256 -14.17 -6.30 -8.72
CA GLY A 256 -14.59 -7.29 -7.72
C GLY A 256 -15.90 -7.98 -8.06
N ARG A 257 -16.90 -7.22 -8.54
CA ARG A 257 -18.16 -7.81 -9.02
C ARG A 257 -17.97 -8.74 -10.23
N LYS A 258 -16.95 -8.48 -11.06
CA LYS A 258 -16.63 -9.31 -12.22
C LYS A 258 -15.89 -10.58 -11.83
N LEU A 259 -15.03 -10.53 -10.81
CA LEU A 259 -14.35 -11.69 -10.24
C LEU A 259 -15.31 -12.61 -9.47
N GLY A 260 -16.23 -12.02 -8.70
CA GLY A 260 -17.06 -12.75 -7.74
C GLY A 260 -16.35 -13.02 -6.42
N PHE A 261 -17.13 -13.33 -5.39
CA PHE A 261 -16.63 -13.52 -4.03
C PHE A 261 -15.66 -14.72 -3.92
N GLU A 262 -16.03 -15.88 -4.47
CA GLU A 262 -15.24 -17.10 -4.37
C GLU A 262 -13.81 -16.92 -4.91
N THR A 263 -13.70 -16.29 -6.08
CA THR A 263 -12.39 -16.01 -6.70
C THR A 263 -11.57 -15.03 -5.84
N VAL A 264 -12.19 -13.93 -5.40
CA VAL A 264 -11.50 -12.93 -4.58
C VAL A 264 -11.04 -13.52 -3.25
N ALA A 265 -11.86 -14.34 -2.60
CA ALA A 265 -11.53 -15.01 -1.34
C ALA A 265 -10.40 -16.03 -1.53
N SER A 266 -10.46 -16.84 -2.58
CA SER A 266 -9.42 -17.83 -2.91
C SER A 266 -8.04 -17.16 -3.04
N TYR A 267 -7.95 -16.10 -3.85
CA TYR A 267 -6.70 -15.35 -4.00
C TYR A 267 -6.28 -14.63 -2.72
N ALA A 268 -7.22 -14.10 -1.93
CA ALA A 268 -6.90 -13.47 -0.66
C ALA A 268 -6.21 -14.46 0.29
N HIS A 269 -6.73 -15.69 0.40
CA HIS A 269 -6.10 -16.76 1.19
C HIS A 269 -4.76 -17.21 0.60
N GLU A 270 -4.66 -17.32 -0.72
CA GLU A 270 -3.41 -17.63 -1.40
C GLU A 270 -2.32 -16.59 -1.06
N PHE A 271 -2.69 -15.32 -0.99
CA PHE A 271 -1.80 -14.23 -0.62
C PHE A 271 -1.58 -14.09 0.90
N GLY A 272 -2.11 -15.00 1.70
CA GLY A 272 -1.87 -15.08 3.15
C GLY A 272 -2.83 -14.25 4.01
N LEU A 273 -3.93 -13.71 3.45
CA LEU A 273 -4.96 -13.04 4.26
C LEU A 273 -5.79 -14.10 4.99
N GLY A 274 -6.18 -13.81 6.23
CA GLY A 274 -6.87 -14.78 7.08
C GLY A 274 -5.96 -15.85 7.70
N GLU A 275 -4.64 -15.72 7.54
CA GLU A 275 -3.62 -16.61 8.13
C GLU A 275 -2.63 -15.78 8.96
N LEU A 276 -1.94 -16.40 9.93
CA LEU A 276 -0.80 -15.75 10.59
C LEU A 276 0.30 -15.47 9.57
N ALA A 277 0.80 -14.25 9.57
CA ALA A 277 1.91 -13.86 8.69
C ALA A 277 3.25 -14.31 9.24
N GLY A 278 3.40 -14.35 10.56
CA GLY A 278 4.63 -14.66 11.26
C GLY A 278 4.89 -16.15 11.47
N TYR A 279 6.15 -16.48 11.66
CA TYR A 279 6.59 -17.77 12.19
C TYR A 279 7.06 -17.58 13.62
N ASN A 280 6.32 -18.16 14.58
CA ASN A 280 6.62 -18.08 16.01
C ASN A 280 6.80 -16.64 16.55
N ILE A 281 6.07 -15.68 16.01
CA ILE A 281 6.02 -14.32 16.58
C ILE A 281 5.07 -14.35 17.78
N HIS A 282 5.64 -14.23 18.97
CA HIS A 282 4.84 -14.28 20.19
C HIS A 282 3.86 -13.10 20.28
N GLY A 283 2.59 -13.40 20.52
CA GLY A 283 1.54 -12.40 20.65
C GLY A 283 0.90 -11.96 19.32
N GLU A 284 1.34 -12.48 18.17
CA GLU A 284 0.67 -12.23 16.90
C GLU A 284 -0.78 -12.72 16.95
N GLN A 285 -1.71 -11.83 16.62
CA GLN A 285 -3.12 -12.16 16.48
C GLN A 285 -3.50 -12.31 15.00
N LEU A 286 -4.55 -13.08 14.77
CA LEU A 286 -5.03 -13.34 13.42
C LEU A 286 -5.93 -12.20 12.94
N GLY A 287 -5.67 -11.70 11.73
CA GLY A 287 -6.68 -10.96 10.97
C GLY A 287 -7.70 -11.91 10.37
N THR A 288 -8.86 -11.40 10.00
CA THR A 288 -9.98 -12.22 9.51
C THR A 288 -10.33 -11.89 8.07
N TYR A 289 -10.64 -12.92 7.30
CA TYR A 289 -11.26 -12.80 5.99
C TYR A 289 -12.62 -13.53 6.04
N PRO A 290 -13.72 -12.93 5.50
CA PRO A 290 -15.04 -13.55 5.56
C PRO A 290 -15.08 -14.88 4.80
N GLU A 291 -15.79 -15.87 5.34
CA GLU A 291 -16.05 -17.15 4.66
C GLU A 291 -17.17 -17.05 3.62
N GLU A 292 -18.03 -16.02 3.73
CA GLU A 292 -19.14 -15.75 2.84
C GLU A 292 -19.15 -14.29 2.39
N GLU A 293 -19.75 -14.02 1.23
CA GLU A 293 -19.93 -12.67 0.73
C GLU A 293 -20.74 -11.82 1.71
N ILE A 294 -20.25 -10.62 2.04
CA ILE A 294 -21.02 -9.68 2.85
C ILE A 294 -22.32 -9.30 2.13
N SER A 295 -23.36 -9.04 2.92
CA SER A 295 -24.68 -8.77 2.35
C SER A 295 -24.66 -7.63 1.33
N ALA A 296 -25.53 -7.70 0.30
CA ALA A 296 -25.70 -6.65 -0.70
C ALA A 296 -26.07 -5.29 -0.10
N LYS A 297 -26.67 -5.26 1.11
CA LYS A 297 -26.95 -4.02 1.85
C LYS A 297 -25.68 -3.32 2.33
N LEU A 298 -24.60 -4.06 2.59
CA LEU A 298 -23.28 -3.54 2.93
C LEU A 298 -22.41 -3.33 1.68
N GLY A 299 -22.93 -3.65 0.49
CA GLY A 299 -22.30 -3.42 -0.80
C GLY A 299 -21.64 -4.64 -1.44
N GLY A 300 -21.78 -5.83 -0.84
CA GLY A 300 -21.34 -7.10 -1.38
C GLY A 300 -19.84 -7.14 -1.71
N VAL A 301 -19.45 -8.06 -2.58
CA VAL A 301 -18.06 -8.22 -3.02
C VAL A 301 -17.43 -6.92 -3.55
N GLY A 302 -18.23 -6.02 -4.15
CA GLY A 302 -17.71 -4.73 -4.61
C GLY A 302 -17.10 -3.89 -3.49
N LYS A 303 -17.77 -3.81 -2.33
CA LYS A 303 -17.23 -3.09 -1.17
C LYS A 303 -16.08 -3.82 -0.51
N MET A 304 -16.12 -5.16 -0.48
CA MET A 304 -14.97 -5.96 -0.05
C MET A 304 -13.72 -5.62 -0.87
N CYS A 305 -13.84 -5.55 -2.19
CA CYS A 305 -12.72 -5.29 -3.10
C CYS A 305 -12.23 -3.82 -3.10
N SER A 306 -13.09 -2.87 -2.76
CA SER A 306 -12.73 -1.44 -2.82
C SER A 306 -12.31 -0.85 -1.48
N PHE A 307 -12.88 -1.35 -0.38
CA PHE A 307 -12.68 -0.85 0.98
C PHE A 307 -12.21 -1.91 1.98
N GLY A 308 -12.21 -3.21 1.60
CA GLY A 308 -11.98 -4.29 2.55
C GLY A 308 -13.10 -4.40 3.58
N GLU A 309 -14.35 -4.10 3.17
CA GLU A 309 -15.51 -4.24 4.05
C GLU A 309 -15.65 -5.69 4.50
N GLY A 310 -15.82 -5.90 5.81
CA GLY A 310 -15.89 -7.22 6.40
C GLY A 310 -14.53 -7.92 6.63
N VAL A 311 -13.43 -7.32 6.15
CA VAL A 311 -12.07 -7.86 6.32
C VAL A 311 -11.36 -7.15 7.47
N SER A 312 -10.65 -7.91 8.31
CA SER A 312 -9.63 -7.40 9.23
C SER A 312 -8.26 -7.90 8.80
N MET A 313 -7.34 -6.99 8.56
CA MET A 313 -5.97 -7.28 8.11
C MET A 313 -4.98 -6.72 9.14
N THR A 314 -3.99 -7.53 9.50
CA THR A 314 -2.91 -7.06 10.39
C THR A 314 -1.82 -6.34 9.60
N PRO A 315 -1.02 -5.46 10.25
CA PRO A 315 0.17 -4.87 9.62
C PRO A 315 1.15 -5.92 9.08
N LEU A 316 1.28 -7.06 9.76
CA LEU A 316 2.13 -8.16 9.33
C LEU A 316 1.60 -8.85 8.06
N GLN A 317 0.29 -9.12 7.97
CA GLN A 317 -0.32 -9.70 6.78
C GLN A 317 -0.14 -8.80 5.55
N LEU A 318 -0.36 -7.49 5.71
CA LEU A 318 -0.11 -6.53 4.63
C LEU A 318 1.38 -6.46 4.28
N GLY A 319 2.26 -6.50 5.29
CA GLY A 319 3.70 -6.56 5.10
C GLY A 319 4.15 -7.79 4.32
N ALA A 320 3.63 -8.97 4.66
CA ALA A 320 3.94 -10.23 3.95
C ALA A 320 3.51 -10.18 2.47
N LEU A 321 2.30 -9.67 2.18
CA LEU A 321 1.82 -9.49 0.81
C LEU A 321 2.73 -8.54 0.01
N VAL A 322 3.06 -7.36 0.59
CA VAL A 322 3.93 -6.38 -0.10
C VAL A 322 5.36 -6.90 -0.23
N THR A 323 5.84 -7.71 0.73
CA THR A 323 7.12 -8.42 0.64
C THR A 323 7.13 -9.39 -0.54
N ALA A 324 6.05 -10.17 -0.75
CA ALA A 324 5.93 -11.06 -1.90
C ALA A 324 5.91 -10.28 -3.23
N ILE A 325 5.25 -9.12 -3.28
CA ILE A 325 5.29 -8.23 -4.45
C ILE A 325 6.71 -7.72 -4.70
N ALA A 326 7.40 -7.25 -3.67
CA ALA A 326 8.74 -6.66 -3.79
C ALA A 326 9.83 -7.66 -4.18
N ASN A 327 9.66 -8.96 -3.88
CA ASN A 327 10.66 -9.99 -4.13
C ASN A 327 10.37 -10.91 -5.33
N GLY A 328 9.29 -10.67 -6.08
CA GLY A 328 8.98 -11.45 -7.27
C GLY A 328 8.06 -12.66 -7.04
N GLY A 329 7.34 -12.73 -5.89
CA GLY A 329 6.29 -13.74 -5.65
C GLY A 329 6.59 -14.74 -4.54
N THR A 330 7.68 -14.59 -3.80
CA THR A 330 7.94 -15.46 -2.66
C THR A 330 7.23 -14.93 -1.41
N LEU A 331 6.19 -15.61 -0.95
CA LEU A 331 5.54 -15.32 0.32
C LEU A 331 6.31 -16.01 1.43
N TYR A 332 7.01 -15.22 2.24
CA TYR A 332 7.71 -15.69 3.43
C TYR A 332 6.80 -15.72 4.65
N TYR A 333 7.07 -16.63 5.58
CA TYR A 333 6.73 -16.40 6.97
C TYR A 333 7.59 -15.24 7.48
N LEU A 334 6.97 -14.21 8.00
CA LEU A 334 7.70 -13.14 8.66
C LEU A 334 8.34 -13.68 9.94
N GLN A 335 9.57 -13.29 10.20
CA GLN A 335 10.30 -13.69 11.41
C GLN A 335 10.83 -12.45 12.10
N HIS A 336 10.59 -12.35 13.40
CA HIS A 336 11.09 -11.27 14.25
C HIS A 336 12.10 -11.83 15.25
N PRO A 337 13.39 -11.83 14.93
CA PRO A 337 14.43 -12.22 15.87
C PRO A 337 14.39 -11.32 17.11
N THR A 338 14.44 -11.92 18.28
CA THR A 338 14.39 -11.23 19.58
C THR A 338 15.70 -11.30 20.36
N THR A 339 16.70 -11.99 19.81
CA THR A 339 18.04 -12.07 20.39
C THR A 339 19.11 -11.99 19.30
N PRO A 340 20.35 -11.59 19.64
CA PRO A 340 21.47 -11.59 18.70
C PRO A 340 21.78 -12.98 18.12
N GLU A 341 21.58 -14.05 18.90
CA GLU A 341 21.80 -15.44 18.45
C GLU A 341 20.78 -15.82 17.37
N GLN A 342 19.52 -15.39 17.50
CA GLN A 342 18.51 -15.60 16.47
C GLN A 342 18.80 -14.80 15.19
N VAL A 343 19.46 -13.65 15.31
CA VAL A 343 19.93 -12.88 14.15
C VAL A 343 21.11 -13.61 13.47
N ALA A 344 22.07 -14.10 14.24
CA ALA A 344 23.25 -14.79 13.72
C ALA A 344 22.89 -16.12 13.03
N ASN A 345 21.84 -16.80 13.52
CA ASN A 345 21.36 -18.08 12.98
C ASN A 345 20.06 -17.92 12.18
N PHE A 346 19.83 -16.74 11.60
CA PHE A 346 18.61 -16.47 10.87
C PHE A 346 18.57 -17.26 9.55
N GLU A 347 17.47 -17.99 9.34
CA GLU A 347 17.20 -18.69 8.10
C GLU A 347 15.82 -18.27 7.56
N PRO A 348 15.72 -17.81 6.31
CA PRO A 348 14.44 -17.49 5.68
C PRO A 348 13.51 -18.70 5.62
N ARG A 349 12.22 -18.49 5.90
CA ARG A 349 11.19 -19.53 5.83
C ARG A 349 10.14 -19.18 4.80
N VAL A 350 10.17 -19.91 3.68
CA VAL A 350 9.16 -19.75 2.62
C VAL A 350 7.84 -20.36 3.09
N LYS A 351 6.77 -19.60 2.99
CA LYS A 351 5.40 -20.05 3.23
C LYS A 351 4.82 -20.69 1.98
N ARG A 352 4.95 -20.00 0.84
CA ARG A 352 4.58 -20.48 -0.51
C ARG A 352 5.18 -19.60 -1.59
N HIS A 353 5.22 -20.12 -2.82
CA HIS A 353 5.52 -19.33 -4.01
C HIS A 353 4.22 -18.96 -4.71
N LEU A 354 4.10 -17.72 -5.11
CA LEU A 354 2.95 -17.14 -5.80
C LEU A 354 3.32 -16.90 -7.27
N ASP A 355 2.46 -17.28 -8.19
CA ASP A 355 2.68 -17.10 -9.63
C ASP A 355 2.36 -15.65 -10.06
N ILE A 356 2.88 -14.67 -9.33
CA ILE A 356 2.62 -13.24 -9.56
C ILE A 356 3.79 -12.49 -10.23
N ALA A 357 4.95 -13.12 -10.39
CA ALA A 357 6.13 -12.45 -10.96
C ALA A 357 5.84 -11.74 -12.30
N PRO A 358 5.13 -12.34 -13.27
CA PRO A 358 4.78 -11.67 -14.51
C PRO A 358 3.78 -10.51 -14.34
N LEU A 359 3.05 -10.48 -13.22
CA LEU A 359 1.99 -9.49 -12.96
C LEU A 359 2.51 -8.27 -12.19
N ILE A 360 3.67 -8.37 -11.56
CA ILE A 360 4.26 -7.28 -10.77
C ILE A 360 4.47 -6.02 -11.61
N PRO A 361 5.02 -6.07 -12.83
CA PRO A 361 5.14 -4.89 -13.68
C PRO A 361 3.79 -4.21 -13.97
N GLU A 362 2.70 -5.00 -14.04
CA GLU A 362 1.34 -4.51 -14.31
C GLU A 362 0.80 -3.61 -13.19
N ILE A 363 1.15 -3.90 -11.93
CA ILE A 363 0.72 -3.12 -10.77
C ILE A 363 1.74 -2.05 -10.34
N SER A 364 3.01 -2.23 -10.67
CA SER A 364 4.12 -1.36 -10.24
C SER A 364 3.92 0.09 -10.68
N ASP A 365 3.53 0.33 -11.93
CA ASP A 365 3.26 1.68 -12.44
C ASP A 365 2.17 2.40 -11.62
N GLY A 366 1.13 1.67 -11.21
CA GLY A 366 0.06 2.21 -10.38
C GLY A 366 0.50 2.51 -8.95
N MET A 367 1.34 1.64 -8.36
CA MET A 367 1.94 1.86 -7.03
C MET A 367 2.95 3.02 -7.06
N GLN A 368 3.78 3.13 -8.11
CA GLN A 368 4.66 4.26 -8.34
C GLN A 368 3.85 5.55 -8.56
N GLY A 369 2.81 5.49 -9.41
CA GLY A 369 1.90 6.60 -9.67
C GLY A 369 1.24 7.13 -8.38
N ALA A 370 0.89 6.25 -7.44
CA ALA A 370 0.34 6.66 -6.14
C ALA A 370 1.30 7.58 -5.37
N VAL A 371 2.60 7.32 -5.43
CA VAL A 371 3.65 8.13 -4.79
C VAL A 371 3.99 9.38 -5.62
N ARG A 372 4.07 9.25 -6.94
CA ARG A 372 4.50 10.35 -7.81
C ARG A 372 3.47 11.48 -7.92
N TYR A 373 2.20 11.15 -8.12
CA TYR A 373 1.13 12.13 -8.36
C TYR A 373 -0.21 11.78 -7.68
N GLY A 374 -0.33 10.58 -7.13
CA GLY A 374 -1.57 10.04 -6.59
C GLY A 374 -1.77 10.28 -5.09
N THR A 375 -2.35 9.27 -4.43
CA THR A 375 -2.80 9.38 -3.04
C THR A 375 -1.67 9.39 -2.01
N ALA A 376 -0.47 8.94 -2.37
CA ALA A 376 0.71 8.90 -1.50
C ALA A 376 1.74 10.00 -1.82
N ARG A 377 1.38 11.02 -2.61
CA ARG A 377 2.31 12.09 -3.01
C ARG A 377 2.92 12.87 -1.84
N SER A 378 2.31 12.81 -0.66
CA SER A 378 2.83 13.40 0.57
C SER A 378 4.18 12.81 1.01
N LEU A 379 4.49 11.57 0.64
CA LEU A 379 5.80 10.96 0.86
C LEU A 379 6.91 11.82 0.25
N ARG A 380 6.71 12.31 -0.98
CA ARG A 380 7.71 13.08 -1.73
C ARG A 380 8.03 14.44 -1.16
N VAL A 381 7.26 14.93 -0.20
CA VAL A 381 7.58 16.14 0.56
C VAL A 381 8.86 15.94 1.38
N ASN A 382 9.05 14.72 1.87
CA ASN A 382 10.17 14.36 2.73
C ASN A 382 11.27 13.57 2.00
N PHE A 383 10.90 12.76 0.99
CA PHE A 383 11.85 11.87 0.31
C PHE A 383 11.54 11.71 -1.18
N SER A 384 12.55 11.84 -2.03
CA SER A 384 12.40 11.72 -3.49
C SER A 384 13.66 11.17 -4.18
N GLU A 385 14.66 10.76 -3.41
CA GLU A 385 15.97 10.32 -3.87
C GLU A 385 15.93 8.94 -4.49
N GLU A 386 15.09 8.06 -3.92
CA GLU A 386 14.90 6.71 -4.43
C GLU A 386 13.46 6.50 -4.91
N GLU A 387 13.27 5.50 -5.75
CA GLU A 387 11.96 5.13 -6.24
C GLU A 387 11.21 4.31 -5.18
N ILE A 388 10.11 4.88 -4.70
CA ILE A 388 9.22 4.21 -3.75
C ILE A 388 7.90 3.88 -4.44
N LEU A 389 7.51 2.61 -4.32
CA LEU A 389 6.22 2.11 -4.77
C LEU A 389 5.34 1.84 -3.55
N GLY A 390 4.05 2.24 -3.61
CA GLY A 390 3.22 2.03 -2.43
C GLY A 390 1.73 2.21 -2.66
N LYS A 391 0.95 1.86 -1.62
CA LYS A 391 -0.51 1.97 -1.62
C LYS A 391 -1.02 2.51 -0.30
N THR A 392 -1.87 3.53 -0.38
CA THR A 392 -2.57 4.11 0.78
C THR A 392 -3.91 3.42 1.02
N GLY A 393 -4.32 3.41 2.30
CA GLY A 393 -5.67 3.08 2.72
C GLY A 393 -6.20 4.14 3.70
N THR A 394 -7.47 4.51 3.56
CA THR A 394 -8.17 5.40 4.50
C THR A 394 -9.61 4.96 4.59
N CYS A 395 -10.07 4.69 5.79
CA CYS A 395 -11.47 4.45 6.11
C CYS A 395 -11.75 4.77 7.58
N SER A 396 -12.98 4.54 8.02
CA SER A 396 -13.37 4.73 9.41
C SER A 396 -14.34 3.63 9.80
N HIS A 397 -14.16 3.09 10.99
CA HIS A 397 -15.05 2.09 11.56
C HIS A 397 -15.26 2.37 13.06
N ALA A 398 -16.49 2.27 13.52
CA ALA A 398 -16.86 2.40 14.94
C ALA A 398 -16.25 3.63 15.67
N GLY A 399 -16.17 4.79 14.99
CA GLY A 399 -15.62 6.02 15.55
C GLY A 399 -14.10 6.08 15.64
N THR A 400 -13.40 5.15 14.97
CA THR A 400 -11.96 5.19 14.77
C THR A 400 -11.67 5.36 13.28
N ARG A 401 -10.75 6.24 12.95
CA ARG A 401 -10.25 6.43 11.61
C ARG A 401 -8.94 5.70 11.43
N PHE A 402 -8.79 5.04 10.28
CA PHE A 402 -7.61 4.27 9.93
C PHE A 402 -6.84 4.92 8.79
N GLY A 403 -5.53 4.94 8.93
CA GLY A 403 -4.59 5.39 7.92
C GLY A 403 -3.54 4.31 7.67
N TRP A 404 -3.52 3.77 6.45
CA TRP A 404 -2.58 2.75 6.02
C TRP A 404 -1.67 3.28 4.94
N PHE A 405 -0.42 2.89 4.99
CA PHE A 405 0.49 2.97 3.86
C PHE A 405 1.43 1.78 3.89
N ALA A 406 1.45 1.03 2.80
CA ALA A 406 2.39 -0.05 2.60
C ALA A 406 3.19 0.23 1.32
N SER A 407 4.52 0.08 1.41
CA SER A 407 5.45 0.49 0.36
C SER A 407 6.72 -0.33 0.38
N TYR A 408 7.46 -0.26 -0.71
CA TYR A 408 8.83 -0.76 -0.78
C TYR A 408 9.71 0.17 -1.61
N ALA A 409 11.00 0.19 -1.28
CA ALA A 409 12.02 0.85 -2.08
C ALA A 409 12.44 -0.08 -3.22
N ASN A 410 12.41 0.43 -4.45
CA ASN A 410 12.83 -0.29 -5.65
C ASN A 410 14.28 0.03 -5.99
N THR A 411 15.20 -0.44 -5.14
CA THR A 411 16.64 -0.24 -5.28
C THR A 411 17.36 -1.56 -5.45
N ASP A 412 18.51 -1.55 -6.08
CA ASP A 412 19.35 -2.75 -6.24
C ASP A 412 20.01 -3.16 -4.92
N VAL A 413 20.17 -2.22 -3.99
CA VAL A 413 20.82 -2.39 -2.70
C VAL A 413 19.89 -1.88 -1.60
N GLY A 414 19.83 -2.58 -0.48
CA GLY A 414 19.09 -2.13 0.69
C GLY A 414 17.56 -2.13 0.50
N ARG A 415 17.01 -3.12 -0.20
CA ARG A 415 15.55 -3.25 -0.34
C ARG A 415 14.88 -3.37 1.01
N ILE A 416 13.80 -2.62 1.19
CA ILE A 416 13.02 -2.64 2.42
C ILE A 416 11.54 -2.44 2.11
N VAL A 417 10.69 -3.21 2.79
CA VAL A 417 9.24 -3.01 2.83
C VAL A 417 8.89 -2.28 4.11
N VAL A 418 8.06 -1.25 4.00
CA VAL A 418 7.60 -0.46 5.14
C VAL A 418 6.07 -0.43 5.15
N VAL A 419 5.49 -0.85 6.27
CA VAL A 419 4.06 -0.72 6.55
C VAL A 419 3.88 0.23 7.71
N ILE A 420 3.08 1.29 7.49
CA ILE A 420 2.65 2.21 8.54
C ILE A 420 1.13 2.10 8.68
N PHE A 421 0.70 1.79 9.88
CA PHE A 421 -0.70 1.79 10.27
C PHE A 421 -0.93 2.82 11.36
N LEU A 422 -1.92 3.67 11.15
CA LEU A 422 -2.34 4.72 12.08
C LEU A 422 -3.80 4.53 12.43
N GLU A 423 -4.14 4.75 13.70
CA GLU A 423 -5.53 4.82 14.15
C GLU A 423 -5.79 6.11 14.93
N GLY A 424 -7.04 6.60 14.92
CA GLY A 424 -7.37 7.82 15.65
C GLY A 424 -8.51 8.63 15.08
N GLY A 425 -8.35 9.93 15.10
CA GLY A 425 -9.29 10.92 14.59
C GLY A 425 -8.88 11.57 13.27
N ARG A 426 -9.16 12.88 13.10
CA ARG A 426 -9.00 13.59 11.83
C ARG A 426 -7.59 13.61 11.21
N PRO A 427 -6.47 13.75 11.98
CA PRO A 427 -5.15 13.73 11.36
C PRO A 427 -4.73 12.34 10.86
N THR A 428 -5.50 11.28 11.20
CA THR A 428 -5.22 9.89 10.81
C THR A 428 -5.82 9.58 9.45
N TYR A 429 -4.98 9.32 8.44
CA TYR A 429 -5.40 8.94 7.08
C TYR A 429 -4.19 8.44 6.27
N GLY A 430 -4.43 7.76 5.16
CA GLY A 430 -3.38 7.15 4.34
C GLY A 430 -2.30 8.11 3.85
N PRO A 431 -2.62 9.29 3.31
CA PRO A 431 -1.60 10.28 2.98
C PRO A 431 -0.70 10.73 4.15
N LYS A 432 -1.22 10.73 5.40
CA LYS A 432 -0.38 11.00 6.58
C LYS A 432 0.58 9.83 6.84
N ALA A 433 0.11 8.59 6.73
CA ALA A 433 1.00 7.43 6.83
C ALA A 433 2.08 7.44 5.72
N ALA A 434 1.74 7.87 4.49
CA ALA A 434 2.71 8.05 3.42
C ALA A 434 3.72 9.18 3.70
N GLU A 435 3.29 10.29 4.31
CA GLU A 435 4.17 11.38 4.74
C GLU A 435 5.22 10.88 5.77
N LEU A 436 4.76 10.11 6.76
CA LEU A 436 5.64 9.51 7.78
C LEU A 436 6.63 8.51 7.15
N ALA A 437 6.18 7.69 6.18
CA ALA A 437 7.09 6.82 5.43
C ALA A 437 8.18 7.62 4.71
N GLY A 438 7.86 8.80 4.17
CA GLY A 438 8.85 9.69 3.57
C GLY A 438 9.91 10.16 4.56
N ILE A 439 9.54 10.43 5.82
CA ILE A 439 10.50 10.76 6.90
C ILE A 439 11.40 9.55 7.16
N LEU A 440 10.83 8.34 7.31
CA LEU A 440 11.58 7.11 7.53
C LEU A 440 12.58 6.85 6.40
N TYR A 441 12.14 6.91 5.14
CA TYR A 441 13.03 6.69 3.99
C TYR A 441 14.13 7.73 3.91
N ARG A 442 13.85 8.99 4.24
CA ARG A 442 14.85 10.06 4.34
C ARG A 442 15.91 9.72 5.38
N ASP A 443 15.49 9.30 6.55
CA ASP A 443 16.41 8.96 7.64
C ASP A 443 17.28 7.77 7.27
N LEU A 444 16.72 6.71 6.70
CA LEU A 444 17.46 5.57 6.17
C LEU A 444 18.49 5.98 5.11
N TYR A 445 18.11 6.89 4.21
CA TYR A 445 19.00 7.38 3.16
C TYR A 445 20.18 8.17 3.74
N THR A 446 19.94 9.01 4.74
CA THR A 446 20.98 9.80 5.40
C THR A 446 21.94 8.96 6.25
N HIS A 447 21.54 7.73 6.60
CA HIS A 447 22.37 6.73 7.29
C HIS A 447 22.92 5.65 6.35
N ASP A 448 23.01 5.93 5.05
CA ASP A 448 23.62 5.07 4.04
C ASP A 448 22.98 3.66 3.92
N PHE A 449 21.72 3.49 4.34
CA PHE A 449 21.02 2.20 4.26
C PHE A 449 20.94 1.67 2.83
N PHE A 450 20.81 2.56 1.85
CA PHE A 450 20.73 2.24 0.41
C PHE A 450 22.09 2.27 -0.30
N ALA A 451 23.18 2.52 0.43
CA ALA A 451 24.53 2.49 -0.14
C ALA A 451 25.01 1.05 -0.35
N PRO A 452 25.82 0.77 -1.39
CA PRO A 452 26.46 -0.52 -1.57
C PRO A 452 27.29 -0.87 -0.33
N ARG A 453 27.00 -1.99 0.30
CA ARG A 453 27.86 -2.47 1.41
C ARG A 453 29.25 -2.77 0.87
N PRO A 454 30.35 -2.32 1.53
CA PRO A 454 31.68 -2.74 1.16
C PRO A 454 31.73 -4.28 1.17
N THR A 455 32.07 -4.88 0.06
CA THR A 455 32.41 -6.31 0.02
C THR A 455 33.57 -6.51 1.02
N GLU A 456 33.36 -7.25 2.10
CA GLU A 456 34.46 -7.67 2.94
C GLU A 456 35.51 -8.28 2.03
N PRO A 457 36.78 -7.82 2.10
CA PRO A 457 37.84 -8.46 1.34
C PRO A 457 37.87 -9.92 1.78
N ALA A 458 37.71 -10.83 0.81
CA ALA A 458 37.79 -12.26 1.05
C ALA A 458 39.01 -12.51 1.94
N ALA A 459 38.76 -13.05 3.14
CA ALA A 459 39.85 -13.35 4.08
C ALA A 459 40.93 -14.10 3.33
N SER A 460 42.05 -13.43 3.12
CA SER A 460 43.22 -14.03 2.48
C SER A 460 43.58 -15.24 3.32
N ILE A 461 43.38 -16.42 2.76
CA ILE A 461 43.84 -17.68 3.33
C ILE A 461 45.36 -17.51 3.44
N ILE A 462 45.82 -17.14 4.62
CA ILE A 462 47.25 -17.20 4.97
C ILE A 462 47.59 -18.68 4.89
N LYS A 463 48.16 -19.10 3.75
CA LYS A 463 48.86 -20.38 3.67
C LYS A 463 50.04 -20.30 4.62
N ASP A 464 49.95 -20.98 5.73
CA ASP A 464 51.10 -21.23 6.59
C ASP A 464 52.21 -21.87 5.78
N PRO A 465 53.42 -21.27 5.67
CA PRO A 465 54.57 -21.91 5.05
C PRO A 465 55.36 -22.68 6.11
N ALA A 466 54.79 -23.79 6.59
CA ALA A 466 55.56 -24.67 7.48
C ALA A 466 55.04 -26.11 7.40
N SER A 467 55.47 -26.81 6.35
CA SER A 467 55.77 -28.25 6.45
C SER A 467 56.60 -28.69 5.24
N SER A 468 57.89 -28.31 5.27
CA SER A 468 58.91 -29.01 4.52
C SER A 468 60.01 -29.46 5.56
N ASN A 469 59.82 -30.67 6.04
CA ASN A 469 60.89 -31.56 6.42
C ASN A 469 60.34 -32.99 6.45
#